data_634738f4bddf0cec18d83ee285532d89
#
_entry.id   634738f4bddf0cec18d83ee285532d89
#
_cell.length_a   1.000
_cell.length_b   1.000
_cell.length_c   1.000
_cell.angle_alpha   90.00
_cell.angle_beta   90.00
_cell.angle_gamma   90.00
#
_symmetry.space_group_name_H-M   'P 1'
#
loop_
_entity.id
_entity.type
_entity.pdbx_description
1 polymer ?
#
loop_
_entity_poly.entity_id
_entity_poly.type
_entity_poly.pdbx_seq_one_letter_code
_entity_poly.pdbx_strand_id
1 'polypeptide(L)'
;LMDIALSLQHINFFMGKSFKTFLKHTAKDFHNHSVNPPVVRASTIIFKSMNDIRRTQAKYKRDPRGGYFDYGRQGTSTTHILQKILTKLEESYHTFLTPTGFGSVFLAIFSIVRPGDEIITADPVYNPTRMLTQDYLNEFGIKTTFYNPHDLNSIQKNISKKTKLIFVENPGSNTFEFQDLSKILKIAKKNKILTAIDNTWATPYFFKPIKLGFDMSIVSATKYYS
;
A
#
# COMPACT_ATOMS: atom_id res chain seq x y z
N LEU A 1 2.54 25.25 -9.46
CA LEU A 1 1.15 25.34 -9.96
C LEU A 1 1.00 24.74 -11.37
N MET A 2 2.04 24.75 -12.21
CA MET A 2 1.99 24.17 -13.57
C MET A 2 2.09 22.63 -13.58
N ASP A 3 2.78 22.01 -12.62
CA ASP A 3 2.91 20.54 -12.54
C ASP A 3 1.65 19.81 -12.02
N ILE A 4 0.77 20.51 -11.32
CA ILE A 4 -0.53 19.97 -10.88
C ILE A 4 -1.51 19.90 -12.07
N ALA A 5 -1.43 20.82 -13.02
CA ALA A 5 -2.31 20.84 -14.18
C ALA A 5 -2.07 19.68 -15.16
N LEU A 6 -0.81 19.24 -15.34
CA LEU A 6 -0.50 18.08 -16.19
C LEU A 6 -0.99 16.75 -15.61
N SER A 7 -1.05 16.62 -14.26
CA SER A 7 -1.63 15.45 -13.61
C SER A 7 -3.14 15.38 -13.77
N LEU A 8 -3.82 16.53 -13.83
CA LEU A 8 -5.28 16.63 -13.99
C LEU A 8 -5.73 16.30 -15.43
N GLN A 9 -4.94 16.59 -16.44
CA GLN A 9 -5.28 16.23 -17.84
C GLN A 9 -5.28 14.71 -18.06
N HIS A 10 -4.40 13.96 -17.41
CA HIS A 10 -4.42 12.48 -17.46
C HIS A 10 -5.59 11.87 -16.66
N ILE A 11 -6.05 12.55 -15.63
CA ILE A 11 -7.23 12.13 -14.84
C ILE A 11 -8.51 12.30 -15.64
N ASN A 12 -8.64 13.39 -16.41
CA ASN A 12 -9.87 13.69 -17.18
C ASN A 12 -10.12 12.73 -18.36
N PHE A 13 -9.10 12.10 -18.94
CA PHE A 13 -9.28 11.16 -20.06
C PHE A 13 -10.01 9.87 -19.64
N PHE A 14 -10.04 9.52 -18.36
CA PHE A 14 -10.67 8.29 -17.85
C PHE A 14 -11.96 8.51 -17.07
N MET A 15 -12.37 9.74 -16.79
CA MET A 15 -13.58 10.02 -16.00
C MET A 15 -14.90 9.58 -16.63
N GLY A 16 -14.90 9.17 -17.92
CA GLY A 16 -16.09 8.66 -18.60
C GLY A 16 -16.15 7.14 -18.81
N LYS A 17 -15.11 6.38 -18.40
CA LYS A 17 -15.06 4.94 -18.62
C LYS A 17 -15.37 4.17 -17.34
N SER A 18 -16.21 3.13 -17.46
CA SER A 18 -16.52 2.27 -16.31
C SER A 18 -15.22 1.65 -15.75
N PHE A 19 -15.22 1.34 -14.45
CA PHE A 19 -14.12 0.68 -13.76
C PHE A 19 -13.68 -0.63 -14.48
N LYS A 20 -14.65 -1.41 -14.98
CA LYS A 20 -14.39 -2.62 -15.80
C LYS A 20 -13.63 -2.30 -17.08
N THR A 21 -13.95 -1.20 -17.75
CA THR A 21 -13.25 -0.73 -18.95
C THR A 21 -11.83 -0.31 -18.63
N PHE A 22 -11.61 0.33 -17.49
CA PHE A 22 -10.28 0.69 -17.04
C PHE A 22 -9.40 -0.55 -16.85
N LEU A 23 -9.84 -1.56 -16.12
CA LEU A 23 -9.06 -2.79 -15.89
C LEU A 23 -8.65 -3.49 -17.21
N LYS A 24 -9.54 -3.48 -18.24
CA LYS A 24 -9.27 -4.10 -19.54
C LYS A 24 -8.31 -3.30 -20.44
N HIS A 25 -8.18 -2.01 -20.23
CA HIS A 25 -7.50 -1.13 -21.18
C HIS A 25 -6.26 -0.41 -20.62
N THR A 26 -5.88 -0.69 -19.39
CA THR A 26 -4.72 -0.05 -18.75
C THR A 26 -3.38 -0.45 -19.41
N ALA A 27 -3.37 -1.55 -20.16
CA ALA A 27 -2.18 -2.07 -20.82
C ALA A 27 -1.98 -1.58 -22.27
N LYS A 28 -2.82 -0.66 -22.79
CA LYS A 28 -2.81 -0.27 -24.20
C LYS A 28 -1.60 0.58 -24.65
N ASP A 29 -0.78 1.07 -23.73
CA ASP A 29 0.38 1.91 -24.05
C ASP A 29 1.65 1.10 -24.37
N PHE A 30 1.51 -0.21 -24.70
CA PHE A 30 2.65 -1.08 -24.93
C PHE A 30 2.98 -1.27 -26.43
N HIS A 31 4.28 -1.16 -26.69
CA HIS A 31 4.89 -1.56 -27.95
C HIS A 31 4.45 -2.99 -28.29
N ASN A 32 4.04 -3.32 -29.43
CA ASN A 32 3.65 -4.62 -30.01
C ASN A 32 2.16 -4.93 -30.13
N HIS A 33 1.27 -3.98 -29.92
CA HIS A 33 -0.17 -4.14 -30.12
C HIS A 33 -0.81 -5.34 -29.35
N SER A 34 -0.13 -5.87 -28.33
CA SER A 34 -0.69 -6.94 -27.51
C SER A 34 -1.73 -6.40 -26.53
N VAL A 35 -2.74 -7.21 -26.23
CA VAL A 35 -3.77 -6.87 -25.23
C VAL A 35 -3.18 -6.87 -23.83
N ASN A 36 -2.27 -7.78 -23.56
CA ASN A 36 -1.59 -7.91 -22.27
C ASN A 36 -0.18 -7.31 -22.33
N PRO A 37 0.31 -6.71 -21.23
CA PRO A 37 1.67 -6.25 -21.17
C PRO A 37 2.65 -7.44 -21.29
N PRO A 38 3.79 -7.29 -21.97
CA PRO A 38 4.80 -8.32 -22.03
C PRO A 38 5.40 -8.57 -20.64
N VAL A 39 5.77 -9.82 -20.37
CA VAL A 39 6.51 -10.18 -19.15
C VAL A 39 7.98 -9.90 -19.37
N VAL A 40 8.48 -8.82 -18.80
CA VAL A 40 9.89 -8.42 -18.87
C VAL A 40 10.62 -8.94 -17.64
N ARG A 41 11.56 -9.88 -17.86
CA ARG A 41 12.47 -10.41 -16.84
C ARG A 41 13.88 -9.91 -17.16
N ALA A 42 14.36 -8.96 -16.41
CA ALA A 42 15.67 -8.36 -16.60
C ALA A 42 16.31 -8.02 -15.26
N SER A 43 17.62 -8.22 -15.16
CA SER A 43 18.46 -7.71 -14.07
C SER A 43 19.22 -6.49 -14.59
N THR A 44 20.01 -6.67 -15.62
CA THR A 44 20.78 -5.59 -16.26
C THR A 44 19.96 -4.91 -17.34
N ILE A 45 19.97 -3.59 -17.36
CA ILE A 45 19.35 -2.75 -18.39
C ILE A 45 20.46 -2.12 -19.21
N ILE A 46 20.42 -2.30 -20.53
CA ILE A 46 21.44 -1.82 -21.45
C ILE A 46 21.02 -0.44 -21.98
N PHE A 47 21.92 0.53 -21.89
CA PHE A 47 21.74 1.87 -22.40
C PHE A 47 22.68 2.14 -23.58
N LYS A 48 22.24 3.00 -24.49
CA LYS A 48 23.05 3.40 -25.66
C LYS A 48 24.24 4.26 -25.27
N SER A 49 24.18 5.01 -24.18
CA SER A 49 25.23 5.91 -23.73
C SER A 49 25.17 6.15 -22.21
N MET A 50 26.28 6.61 -21.64
CA MET A 50 26.32 7.06 -20.24
C MET A 50 25.38 8.25 -19.98
N ASN A 51 25.13 9.08 -20.97
CA ASN A 51 24.17 10.17 -20.86
C ASN A 51 22.74 9.66 -20.68
N ASP A 52 22.37 8.56 -21.32
CA ASP A 52 21.03 7.96 -21.17
C ASP A 52 20.84 7.41 -19.77
N ILE A 53 21.86 6.78 -19.18
CA ILE A 53 21.84 6.34 -17.78
C ILE A 53 21.62 7.54 -16.86
N ARG A 54 22.44 8.60 -16.99
CA ARG A 54 22.33 9.81 -16.15
C ARG A 54 20.95 10.47 -16.27
N ARG A 55 20.42 10.56 -17.49
CA ARG A 55 19.04 11.08 -17.72
C ARG A 55 17.98 10.21 -17.05
N THR A 56 18.09 8.89 -17.13
CA THR A 56 17.15 7.96 -16.49
C THR A 56 17.20 8.08 -14.98
N GLN A 57 18.40 8.14 -14.40
CA GLN A 57 18.58 8.35 -12.96
C GLN A 57 18.05 9.70 -12.48
N ALA A 58 18.26 10.75 -13.26
CA ALA A 58 17.71 12.08 -12.96
C ALA A 58 16.18 12.09 -13.00
N LYS A 59 15.56 11.39 -13.96
CA LYS A 59 14.10 11.21 -14.03
C LYS A 59 13.59 10.43 -12.83
N TYR A 60 14.24 9.33 -12.46
CA TYR A 60 13.87 8.54 -11.30
C TYR A 60 13.94 9.36 -9.99
N LYS A 61 15.01 10.14 -9.79
CA LYS A 61 15.15 11.03 -8.62
C LYS A 61 14.01 12.05 -8.53
N ARG A 62 13.59 12.59 -9.69
CA ARG A 62 12.51 13.58 -9.75
C ARG A 62 11.12 12.93 -9.55
N ASP A 63 10.91 11.75 -10.13
CA ASP A 63 9.65 11.01 -10.04
C ASP A 63 9.93 9.50 -9.92
N PRO A 64 10.09 8.98 -8.68
CA PRO A 64 10.32 7.55 -8.46
C PRO A 64 9.18 6.66 -8.94
N ARG A 65 7.99 7.22 -9.20
CA ARG A 65 6.80 6.50 -9.67
C ARG A 65 6.68 6.48 -11.20
N GLY A 66 7.55 7.18 -11.89
CA GLY A 66 7.49 7.37 -13.35
C GLY A 66 7.88 6.17 -14.20
N GLY A 67 8.29 5.04 -13.57
CA GLY A 67 8.69 3.83 -14.30
C GLY A 67 10.04 3.98 -14.99
N TYR A 68 10.95 4.75 -14.44
CA TYR A 68 12.31 4.93 -14.93
C TYR A 68 13.25 3.98 -14.17
N PHE A 69 13.77 2.97 -14.85
CA PHE A 69 14.62 1.95 -14.24
C PHE A 69 16.01 1.96 -14.90
N ASP A 70 17.05 1.93 -14.11
CA ASP A 70 18.43 1.72 -14.57
C ASP A 70 18.97 0.34 -14.19
N TYR A 71 18.24 -0.37 -13.33
CA TYR A 71 18.55 -1.74 -12.91
C TYR A 71 17.26 -2.52 -12.58
N GLY A 72 17.18 -3.79 -13.04
CA GLY A 72 15.97 -4.59 -12.92
C GLY A 72 15.49 -4.87 -11.49
N ARG A 73 16.37 -4.76 -10.47
CA ARG A 73 15.96 -4.84 -9.05
C ARG A 73 15.02 -3.72 -8.65
N GLN A 74 15.12 -2.55 -9.27
CA GLN A 74 14.21 -1.42 -9.01
C GLN A 74 12.82 -1.67 -9.61
N GLY A 75 12.71 -2.61 -10.52
CA GLY A 75 11.51 -2.97 -11.25
C GLY A 75 11.74 -3.08 -12.75
N THR A 76 10.70 -3.52 -13.43
CA THR A 76 10.62 -3.57 -14.90
C THR A 76 9.30 -2.95 -15.35
N SER A 77 9.09 -2.83 -16.65
CA SER A 77 7.80 -2.36 -17.19
C SER A 77 6.63 -3.21 -16.66
N THR A 78 6.79 -4.51 -16.51
CA THR A 78 5.76 -5.42 -16.00
C THR A 78 5.31 -5.05 -14.58
N THR A 79 6.28 -4.90 -13.66
CA THR A 79 5.97 -4.55 -12.26
C THR A 79 5.41 -3.13 -12.16
N HIS A 80 5.95 -2.19 -12.94
CA HIS A 80 5.47 -0.82 -12.95
C HIS A 80 4.02 -0.68 -13.42
N ILE A 81 3.63 -1.46 -14.42
CA ILE A 81 2.25 -1.48 -14.90
C ILE A 81 1.31 -1.97 -13.81
N LEU A 82 1.66 -3.09 -13.16
CA LEU A 82 0.87 -3.62 -12.07
C LEU A 82 0.75 -2.61 -10.93
N GLN A 83 1.85 -1.95 -10.55
CA GLN A 83 1.82 -0.88 -9.56
C GLN A 83 0.87 0.25 -9.95
N LYS A 84 0.91 0.70 -11.23
CA LYS A 84 -0.01 1.74 -11.73
C LYS A 84 -1.48 1.32 -11.66
N ILE A 85 -1.78 0.09 -12.05
CA ILE A 85 -3.15 -0.45 -12.00
C ILE A 85 -3.65 -0.46 -10.56
N LEU A 86 -2.86 -1.02 -9.64
CA LEU A 86 -3.23 -1.13 -8.24
C LEU A 86 -3.31 0.24 -7.55
N THR A 87 -2.39 1.15 -7.86
CA THR A 87 -2.43 2.54 -7.36
C THR A 87 -3.74 3.24 -7.72
N LYS A 88 -4.16 3.07 -8.97
CA LYS A 88 -5.44 3.64 -9.42
C LYS A 88 -6.64 2.92 -8.84
N LEU A 89 -6.56 1.61 -8.67
CA LEU A 89 -7.60 0.80 -8.05
C LEU A 89 -7.83 1.20 -6.60
N GLU A 90 -6.77 1.41 -5.85
CA GLU A 90 -6.79 1.86 -4.45
C GLU A 90 -7.09 3.36 -4.29
N GLU A 91 -7.06 4.13 -5.37
CA GLU A 91 -7.07 5.61 -5.32
C GLU A 91 -5.96 6.14 -4.40
N SER A 92 -4.80 5.48 -4.43
CA SER A 92 -3.66 5.77 -3.57
C SER A 92 -2.61 6.64 -4.29
N TYR A 93 -1.62 7.10 -3.52
CA TYR A 93 -0.47 7.82 -4.07
C TYR A 93 0.48 6.89 -4.82
N HIS A 94 0.75 5.70 -4.29
CA HIS A 94 1.64 4.70 -4.88
C HIS A 94 1.36 3.32 -4.29
N THR A 95 1.74 2.27 -5.05
CA THR A 95 1.66 0.88 -4.63
C THR A 95 3.05 0.26 -4.64
N PHE A 96 3.42 -0.41 -3.56
CA PHE A 96 4.60 -1.26 -3.48
C PHE A 96 4.20 -2.72 -3.62
N LEU A 97 4.96 -3.47 -4.39
CA LEU A 97 4.77 -4.91 -4.56
C LEU A 97 5.77 -5.66 -3.70
N THR A 98 5.30 -6.68 -3.00
CA THR A 98 6.12 -7.59 -2.21
C THR A 98 5.87 -9.04 -2.65
N PRO A 99 6.80 -9.96 -2.40
CA PRO A 99 6.64 -11.36 -2.81
C PRO A 99 5.47 -12.09 -2.13
N THR A 100 5.04 -11.61 -0.95
CA THR A 100 3.97 -12.25 -0.16
C THR A 100 3.10 -11.21 0.52
N GLY A 101 1.84 -11.55 0.83
CA GLY A 101 0.95 -10.67 1.60
C GLY A 101 1.52 -10.36 2.99
N PHE A 102 2.10 -11.35 3.69
CA PHE A 102 2.77 -11.13 4.96
C PHE A 102 3.98 -10.20 4.83
N GLY A 103 4.74 -10.30 3.73
CA GLY A 103 5.82 -9.36 3.42
C GLY A 103 5.33 -7.91 3.29
N SER A 104 4.10 -7.71 2.78
CA SER A 104 3.48 -6.38 2.74
C SER A 104 3.14 -5.86 4.13
N VAL A 105 2.60 -6.71 5.01
CA VAL A 105 2.33 -6.35 6.42
C VAL A 105 3.63 -5.97 7.12
N PHE A 106 4.66 -6.81 6.99
CA PHE A 106 5.98 -6.55 7.57
C PHE A 106 6.55 -5.22 7.10
N LEU A 107 6.57 -4.98 5.78
CA LEU A 107 7.09 -3.74 5.19
C LEU A 107 6.33 -2.52 5.68
N ALA A 108 4.99 -2.57 5.72
CA ALA A 108 4.15 -1.48 6.19
C ALA A 108 4.48 -1.10 7.63
N ILE A 109 4.55 -2.08 8.53
CA ILE A 109 4.85 -1.85 9.95
C ILE A 109 6.29 -1.32 10.12
N PHE A 110 7.26 -2.01 9.53
CA PHE A 110 8.69 -1.65 9.67
C PHE A 110 9.06 -0.29 9.04
N SER A 111 8.28 0.18 8.07
CA SER A 111 8.48 1.51 7.49
C SER A 111 8.21 2.64 8.50
N ILE A 112 7.37 2.38 9.51
CA ILE A 112 6.89 3.38 10.48
C ILE A 112 7.63 3.30 11.81
N VAL A 113 7.68 2.09 12.39
CA VAL A 113 8.12 1.91 13.78
C VAL A 113 9.62 1.74 13.93
N ARG A 114 10.13 2.14 15.09
CA ARG A 114 11.54 2.02 15.51
C ARG A 114 11.59 1.46 16.92
N PRO A 115 12.74 0.92 17.38
CA PRO A 115 12.92 0.50 18.77
C PRO A 115 12.48 1.60 19.75
N GLY A 116 11.63 1.23 20.71
CA GLY A 116 11.02 2.14 21.68
C GLY A 116 9.65 2.69 21.29
N ASP A 117 9.19 2.49 20.04
CA ASP A 117 7.85 2.86 19.59
C ASP A 117 6.80 1.82 20.02
N GLU A 118 5.53 2.21 19.88
CA GLU A 118 4.38 1.37 20.22
C GLU A 118 3.39 1.28 19.04
N ILE A 119 2.77 0.09 18.92
CA ILE A 119 1.71 -0.23 17.97
C ILE A 119 0.43 -0.54 18.74
N ILE A 120 -0.70 -0.07 18.24
CA ILE A 120 -2.02 -0.52 18.68
C ILE A 120 -2.65 -1.30 17.53
N THR A 121 -3.10 -2.53 17.75
CA THR A 121 -3.73 -3.37 16.73
C THR A 121 -5.01 -4.04 17.24
N ALA A 122 -5.93 -4.35 16.33
CA ALA A 122 -7.13 -5.10 16.68
C ALA A 122 -6.78 -6.50 17.20
N ASP A 123 -7.51 -6.98 18.20
CA ASP A 123 -7.28 -8.31 18.76
C ASP A 123 -7.47 -9.43 17.72
N PRO A 124 -8.55 -9.45 16.88
CA PRO A 124 -8.74 -10.45 15.85
C PRO A 124 -7.95 -10.16 14.55
N VAL A 125 -6.70 -9.82 14.65
CA VAL A 125 -5.81 -9.67 13.51
C VAL A 125 -5.29 -11.02 13.03
N TYR A 126 -4.96 -11.13 11.74
CA TYR A 126 -4.37 -12.32 11.13
C TYR A 126 -3.22 -12.89 11.97
N ASN A 127 -3.25 -14.20 12.26
CA ASN A 127 -2.34 -14.81 13.23
C ASN A 127 -0.84 -14.52 12.96
N PRO A 128 -0.30 -14.61 11.74
CA PRO A 128 1.08 -14.21 11.49
C PRO A 128 1.36 -12.73 11.77
N THR A 129 0.39 -11.84 11.59
CA THR A 129 0.53 -10.42 11.98
C THR A 129 0.58 -10.29 13.50
N ARG A 130 -0.23 -11.08 14.23
CA ARG A 130 -0.17 -11.14 15.69
C ARG A 130 1.19 -11.61 16.17
N MET A 131 1.69 -12.73 15.64
CA MET A 131 3.01 -13.25 15.99
C MET A 131 4.13 -12.23 15.69
N LEU A 132 4.07 -11.56 14.54
CA LEU A 132 5.00 -10.51 14.20
C LEU A 132 5.00 -9.40 15.25
N THR A 133 3.82 -8.88 15.59
CA THR A 133 3.69 -7.69 16.43
C THR A 133 3.85 -8.00 17.92
N GLN A 134 3.38 -9.14 18.39
CA GLN A 134 3.43 -9.54 19.79
C GLN A 134 4.79 -10.11 20.19
N ASP A 135 5.36 -10.99 19.35
CA ASP A 135 6.57 -11.74 19.68
C ASP A 135 7.80 -11.09 19.05
N TYR A 136 7.86 -11.08 17.72
CA TYR A 136 9.03 -10.66 16.98
C TYR A 136 9.42 -9.19 17.24
N LEU A 137 8.49 -8.26 17.11
CA LEU A 137 8.76 -6.83 17.28
C LEU A 137 9.06 -6.48 18.74
N ASN A 138 8.56 -7.26 19.69
CA ASN A 138 8.87 -7.07 21.11
C ASN A 138 10.35 -7.31 21.41
N GLU A 139 10.98 -8.30 20.74
CA GLU A 139 12.44 -8.54 20.84
C GLU A 139 13.27 -7.33 20.35
N PHE A 140 12.73 -6.54 19.44
CA PHE A 140 13.34 -5.29 18.98
C PHE A 140 12.92 -4.05 19.78
N GLY A 141 12.27 -4.25 20.92
CA GLY A 141 11.85 -3.16 21.79
C GLY A 141 10.66 -2.36 21.27
N ILE A 142 9.86 -2.92 20.35
CA ILE A 142 8.63 -2.33 19.84
C ILE A 142 7.44 -3.01 20.51
N LYS A 143 6.71 -2.28 21.35
CA LYS A 143 5.59 -2.81 22.11
C LYS A 143 4.30 -2.79 21.30
N THR A 144 3.54 -3.88 21.37
CA THR A 144 2.20 -3.95 20.78
C THR A 144 1.12 -4.08 21.85
N THR A 145 0.05 -3.31 21.69
CA THR A 145 -1.14 -3.40 22.53
C THR A 145 -2.33 -3.78 21.66
N PHE A 146 -3.05 -4.82 22.05
CA PHE A 146 -4.24 -5.28 21.36
C PHE A 146 -5.49 -4.64 21.96
N TYR A 147 -6.41 -4.18 21.10
CA TYR A 147 -7.68 -3.62 21.52
C TYR A 147 -8.86 -4.50 21.10
N ASN A 148 -9.92 -4.48 21.89
CA ASN A 148 -11.16 -5.15 21.55
C ASN A 148 -11.91 -4.35 20.47
N PRO A 149 -12.26 -4.95 19.31
CA PRO A 149 -13.01 -4.30 18.23
C PRO A 149 -14.35 -3.70 18.67
N HIS A 150 -14.98 -4.27 19.69
CA HIS A 150 -16.26 -3.80 20.24
C HIS A 150 -16.10 -2.65 21.26
N ASP A 151 -14.89 -2.40 21.76
CA ASP A 151 -14.57 -1.26 22.66
C ASP A 151 -13.48 -0.36 22.09
N LEU A 152 -13.84 0.50 21.17
CA LEU A 152 -12.89 1.46 20.57
C LEU A 152 -12.40 2.53 21.56
N ASN A 153 -13.00 2.66 22.74
CA ASN A 153 -12.48 3.54 23.79
C ASN A 153 -11.16 2.98 24.35
N SER A 154 -10.95 1.66 24.27
CA SER A 154 -9.69 1.02 24.65
C SER A 154 -8.51 1.51 23.81
N ILE A 155 -8.72 1.86 22.53
CA ILE A 155 -7.68 2.49 21.70
C ILE A 155 -7.18 3.77 22.36
N GLN A 156 -8.11 4.67 22.72
CA GLN A 156 -7.76 5.98 23.28
C GLN A 156 -7.08 5.87 24.64
N LYS A 157 -7.46 4.89 25.46
CA LYS A 157 -6.83 4.63 26.77
C LYS A 157 -5.39 4.12 26.63
N ASN A 158 -5.07 3.43 25.53
CA ASN A 158 -3.77 2.81 25.28
C ASN A 158 -2.81 3.68 24.46
N ILE A 159 -3.27 4.84 23.96
CA ILE A 159 -2.40 5.77 23.22
C ILE A 159 -1.40 6.42 24.17
N SER A 160 -0.13 6.37 23.80
CA SER A 160 0.97 7.08 24.45
C SER A 160 1.71 7.99 23.44
N LYS A 161 2.69 8.75 23.91
CA LYS A 161 3.60 9.54 23.04
C LYS A 161 4.44 8.65 22.11
N LYS A 162 4.57 7.38 22.45
CA LYS A 162 5.35 6.38 21.69
C LYS A 162 4.51 5.67 20.63
N THR A 163 3.19 5.78 20.67
CA THR A 163 2.29 5.14 19.71
C THR A 163 2.47 5.79 18.33
N LYS A 164 2.90 5.01 17.34
CA LYS A 164 3.17 5.46 15.96
C LYS A 164 2.22 4.89 14.93
N LEU A 165 1.60 3.74 15.22
CA LEU A 165 0.77 3.02 14.28
C LEU A 165 -0.47 2.47 14.98
N ILE A 166 -1.63 2.65 14.34
CA ILE A 166 -2.83 1.84 14.57
C ILE A 166 -2.98 0.92 13.36
N PHE A 167 -2.84 -0.39 13.59
CA PHE A 167 -3.01 -1.41 12.57
C PHE A 167 -4.37 -2.07 12.72
N VAL A 168 -5.11 -2.16 11.62
CA VAL A 168 -6.49 -2.66 11.59
C VAL A 168 -6.61 -3.81 10.59
N GLU A 169 -7.43 -4.79 10.89
CA GLU A 169 -7.95 -5.75 9.93
C GLU A 169 -9.47 -5.72 10.03
N ASN A 170 -10.19 -5.55 8.93
CA ASN A 170 -11.64 -5.39 8.94
C ASN A 170 -12.29 -6.01 7.69
N PRO A 171 -13.17 -7.04 7.84
CA PRO A 171 -13.51 -7.70 9.10
C PRO A 171 -12.31 -8.38 9.75
N GLY A 172 -12.40 -8.63 11.07
CA GLY A 172 -11.38 -9.33 11.84
C GLY A 172 -11.15 -10.76 11.36
N SER A 173 -9.91 -11.24 11.49
CA SER A 173 -9.53 -12.60 11.09
C SER A 173 -10.26 -13.64 11.96
N ASN A 174 -10.76 -14.69 11.34
CA ASN A 174 -11.49 -15.82 11.92
C ASN A 174 -12.86 -15.49 12.55
N THR A 175 -12.99 -14.41 13.25
CA THR A 175 -14.18 -14.04 14.04
C THR A 175 -15.08 -13.04 13.33
N PHE A 176 -14.56 -12.38 12.30
CA PHE A 176 -15.29 -11.50 11.37
C PHE A 176 -15.98 -10.29 12.01
N GLU A 177 -15.49 -9.80 13.14
CA GLU A 177 -15.99 -8.55 13.71
C GLU A 177 -15.75 -7.36 12.79
N PHE A 178 -16.76 -6.52 12.66
CA PHE A 178 -16.67 -5.24 11.98
C PHE A 178 -16.42 -4.13 12.99
N GLN A 179 -15.58 -3.18 12.59
CA GLN A 179 -15.18 -2.05 13.41
C GLN A 179 -15.67 -0.73 12.80
N ASP A 180 -15.94 0.26 13.63
CA ASP A 180 -16.18 1.63 13.17
C ASP A 180 -14.85 2.28 12.77
N LEU A 181 -14.46 2.07 11.51
CA LEU A 181 -13.23 2.59 10.92
C LEU A 181 -13.19 4.12 10.96
N SER A 182 -14.33 4.79 10.80
CA SER A 182 -14.40 6.26 10.87
C SER A 182 -14.05 6.79 12.26
N LYS A 183 -14.48 6.10 13.31
CA LYS A 183 -14.12 6.44 14.68
C LYS A 183 -12.63 6.20 14.95
N ILE A 184 -12.08 5.08 14.47
CA ILE A 184 -10.65 4.77 14.57
C ILE A 184 -9.81 5.87 13.91
N LEU A 185 -10.15 6.25 12.67
CA LEU A 185 -9.46 7.31 11.94
C LEU A 185 -9.53 8.68 12.64
N LYS A 186 -10.67 9.02 13.23
CA LYS A 186 -10.80 10.24 14.05
C LYS A 186 -9.86 10.23 15.26
N ILE A 187 -9.75 9.08 15.95
CA ILE A 187 -8.84 8.90 17.09
C ILE A 187 -7.37 9.04 16.61
N ALA A 188 -7.01 8.33 15.55
CA ALA A 188 -5.65 8.37 14.98
C ALA A 188 -5.25 9.79 14.56
N LYS A 189 -6.10 10.49 13.80
CA LYS A 189 -5.87 11.84 13.32
C LYS A 189 -5.70 12.85 14.46
N LYS A 190 -6.56 12.77 15.49
CA LYS A 190 -6.46 13.64 16.69
C LYS A 190 -5.11 13.50 17.39
N ASN A 191 -4.54 12.29 17.38
CA ASN A 191 -3.29 11.98 18.05
C ASN A 191 -2.07 11.96 17.11
N LYS A 192 -2.24 12.29 15.82
CA LYS A 192 -1.19 12.29 14.79
C LYS A 192 -0.49 10.91 14.65
N ILE A 193 -1.27 9.84 14.75
CA ILE A 193 -0.81 8.47 14.63
C ILE A 193 -1.15 7.98 13.22
N LEU A 194 -0.21 7.31 12.57
CA LEU A 194 -0.42 6.70 11.25
C LEU A 194 -1.32 5.46 11.36
N THR A 195 -2.01 5.17 10.27
CA THR A 195 -2.97 4.06 10.18
C THR A 195 -2.65 3.13 9.02
N ALA A 196 -2.71 1.84 9.28
CA ALA A 196 -2.64 0.81 8.25
C ALA A 196 -3.81 -0.17 8.40
N ILE A 197 -4.32 -0.64 7.28
CA ILE A 197 -5.38 -1.64 7.26
C ILE A 197 -5.03 -2.80 6.34
N ASP A 198 -5.22 -4.03 6.82
CA ASP A 198 -5.31 -5.20 5.97
C ASP A 198 -6.72 -5.24 5.35
N ASN A 199 -6.78 -4.93 4.05
CA ASN A 199 -8.00 -4.87 3.25
C ASN A 199 -8.15 -6.11 2.34
N THR A 200 -7.43 -7.19 2.64
CA THR A 200 -7.43 -8.40 1.81
C THR A 200 -8.83 -8.95 1.59
N TRP A 201 -9.67 -8.93 2.64
CA TRP A 201 -11.03 -9.48 2.59
C TRP A 201 -11.94 -8.70 1.63
N ALA A 202 -12.01 -7.38 1.77
CA ALA A 202 -12.90 -6.56 0.96
C ALA A 202 -12.32 -6.23 -0.43
N THR A 203 -11.01 -6.16 -0.54
CA THR A 203 -10.28 -5.63 -1.69
C THR A 203 -10.65 -4.17 -2.02
N PRO A 204 -9.86 -3.44 -2.81
CA PRO A 204 -10.19 -2.08 -3.21
C PRO A 204 -11.38 -1.99 -4.18
N TYR A 205 -11.92 -3.12 -4.62
CA TYR A 205 -13.13 -3.13 -5.43
C TYR A 205 -14.37 -2.78 -4.59
N PHE A 206 -14.50 -3.40 -3.41
CA PHE A 206 -15.65 -3.18 -2.54
C PHE A 206 -15.42 -2.10 -1.48
N PHE A 207 -14.16 -1.91 -1.05
CA PHE A 207 -13.83 -0.94 -0.02
C PHE A 207 -12.50 -0.25 -0.32
N LYS A 208 -12.47 1.09 -0.21
CA LYS A 208 -11.30 1.93 -0.52
C LYS A 208 -10.80 2.62 0.75
N PRO A 209 -9.91 1.99 1.51
CA PRO A 209 -9.41 2.53 2.78
C PRO A 209 -8.72 3.87 2.63
N ILE A 210 -7.90 4.05 1.59
CA ILE A 210 -7.17 5.29 1.34
C ILE A 210 -8.13 6.47 1.15
N LYS A 211 -9.20 6.26 0.39
CA LYS A 211 -10.24 7.29 0.21
C LYS A 211 -10.99 7.62 1.51
N LEU A 212 -11.13 6.64 2.41
CA LEU A 212 -11.71 6.85 3.74
C LEU A 212 -10.77 7.66 4.65
N GLY A 213 -9.46 7.60 4.42
CA GLY A 213 -8.45 8.35 5.17
C GLY A 213 -7.38 7.52 5.86
N PHE A 214 -7.27 6.23 5.57
CA PHE A 214 -6.11 5.42 5.97
C PHE A 214 -4.85 5.85 5.23
N ASP A 215 -3.71 5.81 5.92
CA ASP A 215 -2.41 6.13 5.34
C ASP A 215 -1.88 4.97 4.48
N MET A 216 -2.19 3.72 4.85
CA MET A 216 -1.78 2.53 4.11
C MET A 216 -2.91 1.50 4.03
N SER A 217 -3.04 0.88 2.84
CA SER A 217 -3.89 -0.27 2.55
C SER A 217 -3.02 -1.44 2.11
N ILE A 218 -3.25 -2.61 2.68
CA ILE A 218 -2.52 -3.84 2.42
C ILE A 218 -3.50 -4.86 1.83
N VAL A 219 -3.08 -5.55 0.77
CA VAL A 219 -3.87 -6.61 0.16
C VAL A 219 -2.98 -7.79 -0.20
N SER A 220 -3.34 -8.96 0.29
CA SER A 220 -2.75 -10.22 -0.12
C SER A 220 -3.37 -10.68 -1.45
N ALA A 221 -2.72 -10.33 -2.57
CA ALA A 221 -3.24 -10.56 -3.92
C ALA A 221 -3.53 -12.04 -4.24
N THR A 222 -2.87 -12.96 -3.53
CA THR A 222 -3.10 -14.41 -3.68
C THR A 222 -4.52 -14.87 -3.29
N LYS A 223 -5.35 -14.00 -2.72
CA LYS A 223 -6.72 -14.35 -2.31
C LYS A 223 -7.71 -14.09 -3.44
N TYR A 224 -7.90 -12.81 -3.80
CA TYR A 224 -8.99 -12.41 -4.69
C TYR A 224 -8.53 -11.77 -6.01
N TYR A 225 -7.22 -11.64 -6.25
CA TYR A 225 -6.67 -11.08 -7.49
C TYR A 225 -6.15 -12.16 -8.47
N SER A 226 -6.00 -13.39 -8.02
CA SER A 226 -5.54 -14.53 -8.84
C SER A 226 -6.70 -15.38 -9.34
#